data_dc433203fcba0c5e92ef481837a48d50
#
_entry.id   dc433203fcba0c5e92ef481837a48d50
#
_cell.length_a   1.000
_cell.length_b   1.000
_cell.length_c   1.000
_cell.angle_alpha   90.00
_cell.angle_beta   90.00
_cell.angle_gamma   90.00
#
_symmetry.space_group_name_H-M   'P 1'
#
loop_
_entity.id
_entity.type
_entity.pdbx_description
1 polymer ?
#
loop_
_entity_poly.entity_id
_entity_poly.type
_entity_poly.pdbx_seq_one_letter_code
_entity_poly.pdbx_strand_id
1 'polypeptide(L)'
;MKPGLRHILPWLVLAAACCVPAQRAGVERPVPEPAPVRVQLLFAGDVMQHLPQVTAARRGDGFDYRGVFAYLRRRFHAADLVVVNLETTLTRTDRYTGYPCFRSPVALADALRDAGVDVAVLANNHCCDGGAAGVRTTVAELGRCGILHTGVFTDSLDRAANNPLWVERYGVRFALLNYTYGTNGIPVPAGVEVNLIDTARMAADLAAARRGAPDCVAVCIHWGNEYERRENAVQRHLAQFLRRHGADLVVGSHPPVVQPFDADSSHVVLYSLGNFVSNQRRRYCDGGLVAEIEAVRHPDGRMSYSLEAVPVWVAMPGYRVVPSEVGDTMALPEAYALFREDVAEVLGGAYK
;
A
#
# COMPACT_ATOMS: atom_id res chain seq x y z
N MET A 1 -93.95 -40.65 68.32
CA MET A 1 -92.83 -39.93 68.67
C MET A 1 -92.07 -39.67 67.37
N LYS A 2 -91.93 -38.45 67.04
CA LYS A 2 -91.59 -38.00 65.66
C LYS A 2 -90.11 -37.99 65.39
N PRO A 3 -89.67 -38.38 64.14
CA PRO A 3 -88.28 -38.31 63.71
C PRO A 3 -87.92 -36.91 63.16
N GLY A 4 -86.69 -36.49 63.43
CA GLY A 4 -86.17 -35.21 63.01
C GLY A 4 -85.67 -35.22 61.59
N LEU A 5 -85.89 -34.11 60.97
CA LEU A 5 -85.53 -33.79 59.59
C LEU A 5 -84.02 -33.42 59.52
N ARG A 6 -83.25 -34.10 58.66
CA ARG A 6 -81.88 -33.74 58.33
C ARG A 6 -81.89 -32.88 57.08
N HIS A 7 -81.40 -31.66 57.19
CA HIS A 7 -81.20 -30.76 56.11
C HIS A 7 -79.85 -31.12 55.39
N ILE A 8 -79.95 -31.42 54.13
CA ILE A 8 -78.78 -31.64 53.21
C ILE A 8 -78.49 -30.29 52.53
N LEU A 9 -77.33 -29.70 52.82
CA LEU A 9 -76.83 -28.53 52.13
C LEU A 9 -76.09 -28.98 50.88
N PRO A 10 -76.32 -28.40 49.68
CA PRO A 10 -75.53 -28.71 48.45
C PRO A 10 -74.24 -27.92 48.47
N TRP A 11 -73.14 -28.62 48.27
CA TRP A 11 -71.85 -28.04 48.04
C TRP A 11 -71.77 -27.44 46.61
N LEU A 12 -71.60 -26.10 46.47
CA LEU A 12 -71.27 -25.42 45.25
C LEU A 12 -69.80 -25.61 45.04
N VAL A 13 -69.38 -26.36 43.99
CA VAL A 13 -68.02 -26.44 43.54
C VAL A 13 -67.76 -25.23 42.59
N LEU A 14 -67.06 -24.21 43.10
CA LEU A 14 -66.59 -23.14 42.24
C LEU A 14 -65.37 -23.67 41.44
N ALA A 15 -65.53 -23.88 40.10
CA ALA A 15 -64.43 -24.11 39.22
C ALA A 15 -63.72 -22.80 38.94
N ALA A 16 -62.57 -22.59 39.61
CA ALA A 16 -61.64 -21.48 39.26
C ALA A 16 -60.95 -21.77 37.88
N ALA A 17 -61.38 -21.07 36.86
CA ALA A 17 -60.69 -21.08 35.57
C ALA A 17 -59.34 -20.36 35.71
N CYS A 18 -58.25 -21.10 35.82
CA CYS A 18 -56.88 -20.56 35.67
C CYS A 18 -56.68 -20.05 34.26
N CYS A 19 -56.84 -18.75 34.03
CA CYS A 19 -56.32 -18.09 32.83
C CYS A 19 -54.79 -18.11 32.88
N VAL A 20 -54.16 -19.05 32.19
CA VAL A 20 -52.72 -19.00 31.88
C VAL A 20 -52.52 -17.89 30.85
N PRO A 21 -51.74 -16.82 31.14
CA PRO A 21 -51.46 -15.83 30.12
C PRO A 21 -50.66 -16.48 29.03
N ALA A 22 -51.15 -16.43 27.77
CA ALA A 22 -50.39 -16.83 26.60
C ALA A 22 -49.09 -16.03 26.57
N GLN A 23 -47.96 -16.69 26.76
CA GLN A 23 -46.64 -16.10 26.51
C GLN A 23 -46.64 -15.64 25.05
N ARG A 24 -46.62 -14.33 24.83
CA ARG A 24 -46.33 -13.75 23.53
C ARG A 24 -44.95 -14.25 23.13
N ALA A 25 -44.89 -15.05 22.07
CA ALA A 25 -43.63 -15.37 21.42
C ALA A 25 -42.90 -14.05 21.13
N GLY A 26 -41.77 -13.85 21.83
CA GLY A 26 -40.93 -12.68 21.61
C GLY A 26 -40.53 -12.69 20.13
N VAL A 27 -40.90 -11.65 19.41
CA VAL A 27 -40.33 -11.39 18.07
C VAL A 27 -38.86 -11.11 18.32
N GLU A 28 -37.99 -12.10 18.09
CA GLU A 28 -36.55 -11.91 18.08
C GLU A 28 -36.29 -10.81 17.05
N ARG A 29 -35.83 -9.66 17.53
CA ARG A 29 -35.33 -8.61 16.61
C ARG A 29 -34.12 -9.20 15.91
N PRO A 30 -34.05 -9.15 14.56
CA PRO A 30 -32.88 -9.62 13.84
C PRO A 30 -31.67 -8.86 14.40
N VAL A 31 -30.66 -9.60 14.83
CA VAL A 31 -29.36 -9.02 15.21
C VAL A 31 -28.85 -8.31 13.97
N PRO A 32 -28.55 -7.00 14.03
CA PRO A 32 -28.03 -6.30 12.85
C PRO A 32 -26.75 -7.01 12.38
N GLU A 33 -26.68 -7.31 11.10
CA GLU A 33 -25.44 -7.85 10.51
C GLU A 33 -24.28 -6.90 10.81
N PRO A 34 -23.11 -7.43 11.18
CA PRO A 34 -21.93 -6.59 11.39
C PRO A 34 -21.63 -5.77 10.11
N ALA A 35 -21.34 -4.49 10.30
CA ALA A 35 -21.01 -3.62 9.18
C ALA A 35 -19.67 -4.04 8.52
N PRO A 36 -19.51 -3.89 7.21
CA PRO A 36 -18.24 -4.13 6.54
C PRO A 36 -17.15 -3.17 7.06
N VAL A 37 -15.92 -3.68 7.21
CA VAL A 37 -14.76 -2.87 7.61
C VAL A 37 -14.06 -2.37 6.37
N ARG A 38 -13.81 -1.08 6.28
CA ARG A 38 -13.13 -0.40 5.15
C ARG A 38 -11.76 0.06 5.57
N VAL A 39 -10.77 -0.15 4.72
CA VAL A 39 -9.39 0.31 4.92
C VAL A 39 -8.91 0.98 3.64
N GLN A 40 -8.47 2.23 3.75
CA GLN A 40 -7.95 3.00 2.64
C GLN A 40 -6.43 2.81 2.52
N LEU A 41 -6.00 2.15 1.46
CA LEU A 41 -4.59 1.90 1.14
C LEU A 41 -4.14 2.86 0.04
N LEU A 42 -2.98 3.49 0.20
CA LEU A 42 -2.34 4.29 -0.84
C LEU A 42 -1.01 3.68 -1.23
N PHE A 43 -0.78 3.50 -2.52
CA PHE A 43 0.51 3.11 -3.07
C PHE A 43 1.02 4.22 -3.99
N ALA A 44 2.25 4.67 -3.76
CA ALA A 44 2.93 5.61 -4.65
C ALA A 44 4.14 4.95 -5.32
N GLY A 45 4.48 5.42 -6.52
CA GLY A 45 5.58 4.88 -7.33
C GLY A 45 6.97 5.22 -6.78
N ASP A 46 7.92 5.40 -7.68
CA ASP A 46 9.35 5.43 -7.38
C ASP A 46 9.78 6.77 -6.76
N VAL A 47 10.28 6.72 -5.52
CA VAL A 47 10.90 7.84 -4.82
C VAL A 47 12.40 7.82 -5.08
N MET A 48 12.82 8.55 -6.10
CA MET A 48 14.22 8.67 -6.50
C MET A 48 14.83 10.01 -6.05
N GLN A 49 16.16 10.06 -5.94
CA GLN A 49 16.89 11.29 -5.60
C GLN A 49 18.11 11.49 -6.49
N HIS A 50 17.95 12.23 -7.57
CA HIS A 50 19.06 12.71 -8.38
C HIS A 50 19.78 13.90 -7.70
N LEU A 51 21.04 14.16 -8.04
CA LEU A 51 21.79 15.27 -7.45
C LEU A 51 21.09 16.64 -7.53
N PRO A 52 20.39 17.00 -8.64
CA PRO A 52 19.62 18.26 -8.66
C PRO A 52 18.54 18.33 -7.59
N GLN A 53 17.88 17.20 -7.24
CA GLN A 53 16.89 17.14 -6.18
C GLN A 53 17.56 17.33 -4.80
N VAL A 54 18.72 16.69 -4.57
CA VAL A 54 19.51 16.88 -3.36
C VAL A 54 19.92 18.35 -3.20
N THR A 55 20.37 18.99 -4.30
CA THR A 55 20.71 20.41 -4.31
C THR A 55 19.51 21.30 -4.01
N ALA A 56 18.36 21.02 -4.61
CA ALA A 56 17.13 21.78 -4.39
C ALA A 56 16.60 21.68 -2.96
N ALA A 57 16.88 20.57 -2.26
CA ALA A 57 16.48 20.35 -0.88
C ALA A 57 17.45 20.98 0.14
N ARG A 58 18.64 21.48 -0.26
CA ARG A 58 19.63 22.04 0.67
C ARG A 58 19.07 23.27 1.39
N ARG A 59 19.26 23.33 2.71
CA ARG A 59 18.89 24.45 3.58
C ARG A 59 20.01 24.67 4.61
N GLY A 60 20.82 25.72 4.40
CA GLY A 60 22.02 25.92 5.20
C GLY A 60 22.93 24.68 5.14
N ASP A 61 23.32 24.15 6.29
CA ASP A 61 24.16 22.97 6.42
C ASP A 61 23.37 21.63 6.34
N GLY A 62 22.05 21.69 6.22
CA GLY A 62 21.16 20.50 6.17
C GLY A 62 20.31 20.43 4.92
N PHE A 63 19.27 19.59 5.00
CA PHE A 63 18.33 19.33 3.92
C PHE A 63 16.89 19.37 4.43
N ASP A 64 15.97 19.84 3.59
CA ASP A 64 14.53 19.82 3.85
C ASP A 64 13.77 19.40 2.59
N TYR A 65 13.19 18.21 2.62
CA TYR A 65 12.39 17.65 1.55
C TYR A 65 10.87 17.79 1.78
N ARG A 66 10.42 18.36 2.92
CA ARG A 66 8.98 18.43 3.26
C ARG A 66 8.15 19.15 2.20
N GLY A 67 8.75 20.18 1.55
CA GLY A 67 8.11 20.89 0.45
C GLY A 67 7.82 20.04 -0.78
N VAL A 68 8.55 18.93 -0.99
CA VAL A 68 8.36 18.00 -2.12
C VAL A 68 6.98 17.36 -2.05
N PHE A 69 6.54 16.95 -0.86
CA PHE A 69 5.30 16.20 -0.63
C PHE A 69 4.15 17.05 -0.09
N ALA A 70 4.31 18.38 -0.04
CA ALA A 70 3.37 19.28 0.64
C ALA A 70 1.92 19.15 0.17
N TYR A 71 1.67 18.95 -1.13
CA TYR A 71 0.32 18.82 -1.70
C TYR A 71 -0.33 17.45 -1.42
N LEU A 72 0.46 16.45 -1.01
CA LEU A 72 -0.02 15.10 -0.73
C LEU A 72 -0.24 14.84 0.77
N ARG A 73 0.28 15.67 1.66
CA ARG A 73 0.19 15.46 3.12
C ARG A 73 -1.24 15.20 3.60
N ARG A 74 -2.20 16.02 3.17
CA ARG A 74 -3.60 15.84 3.57
C ARG A 74 -4.14 14.48 3.13
N ARG A 75 -3.83 14.06 1.90
CA ARG A 75 -4.27 12.80 1.31
C ARG A 75 -3.64 11.61 2.02
N PHE A 76 -2.33 11.65 2.24
CA PHE A 76 -1.59 10.58 2.91
C PHE A 76 -2.01 10.43 4.38
N HIS A 77 -2.17 11.53 5.12
CA HIS A 77 -2.65 11.48 6.50
C HIS A 77 -4.13 11.08 6.64
N ALA A 78 -4.92 11.15 5.59
CA ALA A 78 -6.30 10.68 5.58
C ALA A 78 -6.42 9.18 5.28
N ALA A 79 -5.38 8.58 4.71
CA ALA A 79 -5.32 7.15 4.43
C ALA A 79 -4.94 6.34 5.67
N ASP A 80 -5.33 5.06 5.68
CA ASP A 80 -5.04 4.15 6.79
C ASP A 80 -3.67 3.48 6.64
N LEU A 81 -3.17 3.35 5.40
CA LEU A 81 -1.85 2.78 5.11
C LEU A 81 -1.28 3.39 3.82
N VAL A 82 -0.11 3.99 3.92
CA VAL A 82 0.61 4.59 2.78
C VAL A 82 1.92 3.86 2.53
N VAL A 83 2.09 3.34 1.32
CA VAL A 83 3.24 2.55 0.86
C VAL A 83 3.92 3.25 -0.30
N VAL A 84 5.25 3.40 -0.25
CA VAL A 84 6.06 3.96 -1.35
C VAL A 84 7.21 3.04 -1.72
N ASN A 85 7.66 3.04 -2.99
CA ASN A 85 8.93 2.42 -3.38
C ASN A 85 10.07 3.41 -3.15
N LEU A 86 10.93 3.17 -2.16
CA LEU A 86 12.10 4.01 -1.89
C LEU A 86 13.29 3.54 -2.74
N GLU A 87 13.49 4.20 -3.89
CA GLU A 87 14.45 3.80 -4.91
C GLU A 87 15.75 4.62 -4.80
N THR A 88 16.32 4.59 -3.61
CA THR A 88 17.63 5.17 -3.28
C THR A 88 18.12 4.58 -1.96
N THR A 89 19.42 4.56 -1.74
CA THR A 89 19.96 4.32 -0.40
C THR A 89 20.15 5.63 0.36
N LEU A 90 20.00 5.61 1.68
CA LEU A 90 20.23 6.76 2.54
C LEU A 90 21.67 6.75 3.08
N THR A 91 22.24 7.93 3.29
CA THR A 91 23.57 8.09 3.89
C THR A 91 23.63 9.25 4.88
N ARG A 92 24.37 9.03 5.96
CA ARG A 92 24.70 10.08 6.97
C ARG A 92 25.97 10.85 6.63
N THR A 93 26.72 10.40 5.61
CA THR A 93 27.91 11.09 5.15
C THR A 93 27.51 12.17 4.14
N ASP A 94 28.39 13.13 3.90
CA ASP A 94 28.23 14.21 2.90
C ASP A 94 28.50 13.76 1.45
N ARG A 95 28.71 12.46 1.22
CA ARG A 95 28.96 11.85 -0.09
C ARG A 95 27.65 11.46 -0.77
N TYR A 96 26.88 12.46 -1.16
CA TYR A 96 25.65 12.24 -1.92
C TYR A 96 25.93 12.02 -3.38
N THR A 97 25.21 11.10 -4.01
CA THR A 97 25.33 10.76 -5.44
C THR A 97 23.98 10.60 -6.08
N GLY A 98 23.88 10.93 -7.36
CA GLY A 98 22.74 10.61 -8.22
C GLY A 98 23.05 9.42 -9.11
N TYR A 99 22.39 9.37 -10.30
CA TYR A 99 22.63 8.34 -11.31
C TYR A 99 24.14 8.19 -11.61
N PRO A 100 24.69 6.97 -11.76
CA PRO A 100 23.98 5.67 -11.76
C PRO A 100 23.81 5.03 -10.36
N CYS A 101 24.35 5.58 -9.28
CA CYS A 101 24.28 5.02 -7.92
C CYS A 101 23.75 6.07 -6.95
N PHE A 102 22.53 5.90 -6.46
CA PHE A 102 21.86 6.88 -5.62
C PHE A 102 22.21 6.74 -4.14
N ARG A 103 22.68 7.84 -3.56
CA ARG A 103 22.94 7.98 -2.12
C ARG A 103 22.38 9.31 -1.64
N SER A 104 21.32 9.28 -0.88
CA SER A 104 20.51 10.42 -0.52
C SER A 104 20.68 10.82 0.93
N PRO A 105 20.49 12.12 1.27
CA PRO A 105 20.45 12.58 2.65
C PRO A 105 19.37 11.88 3.47
N VAL A 106 19.68 11.52 4.73
CA VAL A 106 18.72 10.90 5.66
C VAL A 106 17.47 11.73 5.91
N ALA A 107 17.53 13.04 5.71
CA ALA A 107 16.39 13.97 5.81
C ALA A 107 15.23 13.61 4.87
N LEU A 108 15.46 12.78 3.85
CA LEU A 108 14.39 12.26 3.00
C LEU A 108 13.43 11.36 3.81
N ALA A 109 13.94 10.53 4.72
CA ALA A 109 13.09 9.71 5.59
C ALA A 109 12.22 10.57 6.51
N ASP A 110 12.75 11.65 7.06
CA ASP A 110 11.97 12.59 7.87
C ASP A 110 10.83 13.23 7.07
N ALA A 111 11.09 13.59 5.80
CA ALA A 111 10.08 14.17 4.93
C ALA A 111 9.01 13.15 4.48
N LEU A 112 9.37 11.89 4.25
CA LEU A 112 8.42 10.82 3.98
C LEU A 112 7.50 10.59 5.18
N ARG A 113 8.06 10.56 6.41
CA ARG A 113 7.25 10.45 7.63
C ARG A 113 6.34 11.66 7.83
N ASP A 114 6.85 12.86 7.62
CA ASP A 114 6.07 14.11 7.69
C ASP A 114 4.91 14.11 6.67
N ALA A 115 5.12 13.52 5.51
CA ALA A 115 4.09 13.35 4.49
C ALA A 115 3.00 12.35 4.87
N GLY A 116 3.26 11.41 5.80
CA GLY A 116 2.33 10.37 6.22
C GLY A 116 2.65 8.97 5.68
N VAL A 117 3.88 8.72 5.20
CA VAL A 117 4.30 7.38 4.75
C VAL A 117 4.43 6.44 5.93
N ASP A 118 3.83 5.25 5.83
CA ASP A 118 3.88 4.19 6.84
C ASP A 118 4.88 3.09 6.48
N VAL A 119 4.99 2.74 5.18
CA VAL A 119 5.83 1.64 4.69
C VAL A 119 6.67 2.11 3.51
N ALA A 120 7.96 1.81 3.53
CA ALA A 120 8.85 1.91 2.39
C ALA A 120 9.20 0.50 1.90
N VAL A 121 8.83 0.14 0.66
CA VAL A 121 9.33 -1.08 0.02
C VAL A 121 10.69 -0.78 -0.60
N LEU A 122 11.66 -1.67 -0.41
CA LEU A 122 13.07 -1.40 -0.66
C LEU A 122 13.67 -2.26 -1.77
N ALA A 123 13.04 -3.39 -2.15
CA ALA A 123 13.55 -4.24 -3.22
C ALA A 123 13.32 -3.58 -4.57
N ASN A 124 14.33 -2.90 -5.05
CA ASN A 124 14.44 -2.25 -6.35
C ASN A 124 15.88 -2.34 -6.87
N ASN A 125 16.11 -1.93 -8.11
CA ASN A 125 17.43 -2.06 -8.73
C ASN A 125 18.51 -1.13 -8.13
N HIS A 126 18.13 -0.11 -7.34
CA HIS A 126 19.03 0.82 -6.64
C HIS A 126 19.21 0.51 -5.16
N CYS A 127 18.65 -0.57 -4.65
CA CYS A 127 18.70 -0.92 -3.24
C CYS A 127 20.11 -1.21 -2.70
N CYS A 128 21.05 -1.56 -3.58
CA CYS A 128 22.45 -1.87 -3.21
C CYS A 128 23.44 -0.75 -3.52
N ASP A 129 23.03 0.43 -4.01
CA ASP A 129 23.90 1.53 -4.46
C ASP A 129 24.87 2.05 -3.38
N GLY A 130 24.43 2.06 -2.14
CA GLY A 130 25.23 2.43 -0.98
C GLY A 130 26.02 1.28 -0.34
N GLY A 131 25.95 0.06 -0.93
CA GLY A 131 26.53 -1.15 -0.34
C GLY A 131 25.87 -1.50 1.00
N ALA A 132 26.50 -2.36 1.80
CA ALA A 132 25.97 -2.77 3.12
C ALA A 132 25.73 -1.57 4.06
N ALA A 133 26.58 -0.54 4.02
CA ALA A 133 26.42 0.64 4.84
C ALA A 133 25.17 1.44 4.45
N GLY A 134 24.92 1.60 3.13
CA GLY A 134 23.72 2.25 2.62
C GLY A 134 22.44 1.52 3.04
N VAL A 135 22.39 0.18 2.88
CA VAL A 135 21.24 -0.63 3.31
C VAL A 135 20.98 -0.46 4.82
N ARG A 136 22.01 -0.65 5.67
CA ARG A 136 21.87 -0.51 7.12
C ARG A 136 21.43 0.89 7.53
N THR A 137 22.00 1.92 6.89
CA THR A 137 21.60 3.30 7.17
C THR A 137 20.14 3.52 6.77
N THR A 138 19.71 3.05 5.60
CA THR A 138 18.33 3.19 5.13
C THR A 138 17.36 2.55 6.10
N VAL A 139 17.57 1.28 6.46
CA VAL A 139 16.70 0.56 7.41
C VAL A 139 16.67 1.25 8.78
N ALA A 140 17.83 1.66 9.29
CA ALA A 140 17.92 2.35 10.59
C ALA A 140 17.18 3.70 10.57
N GLU A 141 17.28 4.49 9.49
CA GLU A 141 16.60 5.78 9.38
C GLU A 141 15.10 5.64 9.23
N LEU A 142 14.64 4.69 8.45
CA LEU A 142 13.21 4.36 8.34
C LEU A 142 12.66 3.97 9.71
N GLY A 143 13.37 3.05 10.44
CA GLY A 143 12.97 2.66 11.79
C GLY A 143 12.96 3.84 12.78
N ARG A 144 13.96 4.75 12.73
CA ARG A 144 14.00 5.98 13.54
C ARG A 144 12.77 6.86 13.27
N CYS A 145 12.32 6.94 12.02
CA CYS A 145 11.13 7.69 11.62
C CYS A 145 9.83 6.94 11.88
N GLY A 146 9.86 5.68 12.33
CA GLY A 146 8.67 4.84 12.49
C GLY A 146 8.04 4.43 11.16
N ILE A 147 8.84 4.36 10.08
CA ILE A 147 8.45 3.83 8.77
C ILE A 147 8.87 2.37 8.73
N LEU A 148 7.92 1.49 8.47
CA LEU A 148 8.16 0.06 8.29
C LEU A 148 8.85 -0.20 6.94
N HIS A 149 9.55 -1.35 6.81
CA HIS A 149 10.19 -1.73 5.56
C HIS A 149 10.03 -3.22 5.24
N THR A 150 10.18 -3.56 3.97
CA THR A 150 10.29 -4.94 3.49
C THR A 150 11.03 -5.00 2.14
N GLY A 151 11.44 -6.19 1.73
CA GLY A 151 12.10 -6.44 0.45
C GLY A 151 13.62 -6.44 0.49
N VAL A 152 14.23 -5.60 1.36
CA VAL A 152 15.67 -5.59 1.65
C VAL A 152 15.86 -5.59 3.16
N PHE A 153 16.81 -6.38 3.64
CA PHE A 153 16.99 -6.66 5.07
C PHE A 153 18.46 -6.58 5.45
N THR A 154 18.74 -6.14 6.66
CA THR A 154 20.11 -6.03 7.19
C THR A 154 20.76 -7.36 7.49
N ASP A 155 19.96 -8.40 7.70
CA ASP A 155 20.35 -9.79 7.93
C ASP A 155 19.13 -10.74 7.86
N SER A 156 19.36 -12.03 8.16
CA SER A 156 18.31 -13.05 8.14
C SER A 156 17.27 -12.90 9.26
N LEU A 157 17.63 -12.28 10.40
CA LEU A 157 16.68 -12.04 11.50
C LEU A 157 15.74 -10.90 11.13
N ASP A 158 16.27 -9.84 10.54
CA ASP A 158 15.47 -8.73 9.98
C ASP A 158 14.52 -9.26 8.90
N ARG A 159 15.00 -10.13 7.99
CA ARG A 159 14.14 -10.78 7.00
C ARG A 159 13.03 -11.62 7.65
N ALA A 160 13.36 -12.41 8.65
CA ALA A 160 12.38 -13.25 9.35
C ALA A 160 11.28 -12.42 10.04
N ALA A 161 11.62 -11.21 10.50
CA ALA A 161 10.67 -10.29 11.13
C ALA A 161 9.79 -9.51 10.12
N ASN A 162 10.33 -9.23 8.91
CA ASN A 162 9.73 -8.30 7.95
C ASN A 162 9.39 -8.93 6.59
N ASN A 163 9.39 -10.28 6.45
CA ASN A 163 9.02 -10.98 5.22
C ASN A 163 8.15 -12.23 5.49
N PRO A 164 6.83 -12.16 5.36
CA PRO A 164 6.04 -10.97 4.99
C PRO A 164 6.04 -9.91 6.09
N LEU A 165 5.96 -8.64 5.70
CA LEU A 165 5.68 -7.55 6.63
C LEU A 165 4.20 -7.58 6.99
N TRP A 166 3.90 -7.68 8.27
CA TRP A 166 2.55 -7.68 8.78
C TRP A 166 2.10 -6.29 9.19
N VAL A 167 0.95 -5.86 8.69
CA VAL A 167 0.29 -4.61 9.09
C VAL A 167 -1.16 -4.89 9.42
N GLU A 168 -1.67 -4.31 10.50
CA GLU A 168 -3.08 -4.41 10.87
C GLU A 168 -3.71 -3.02 10.94
N ARG A 169 -4.92 -2.88 10.37
CA ARG A 169 -5.73 -1.66 10.42
C ARG A 169 -7.19 -2.05 10.67
N TYR A 170 -7.79 -1.56 11.74
CA TYR A 170 -9.18 -1.85 12.13
C TYR A 170 -9.50 -3.35 12.18
N GLY A 171 -8.54 -4.18 12.61
CA GLY A 171 -8.67 -5.63 12.65
C GLY A 171 -8.57 -6.33 11.29
N VAL A 172 -8.31 -5.61 10.20
CA VAL A 172 -7.96 -6.18 8.88
C VAL A 172 -6.44 -6.38 8.83
N ARG A 173 -6.00 -7.62 8.54
CA ARG A 173 -4.59 -8.01 8.53
C ARG A 173 -4.06 -8.08 7.10
N PHE A 174 -3.02 -7.31 6.85
CA PHE A 174 -2.30 -7.25 5.57
C PHE A 174 -0.95 -7.94 5.70
N ALA A 175 -0.61 -8.77 4.70
CA ALA A 175 0.74 -9.28 4.50
C ALA A 175 1.35 -8.60 3.29
N LEU A 176 2.43 -7.84 3.47
CA LEU A 176 3.13 -7.14 2.40
C LEU A 176 4.42 -7.91 2.06
N LEU A 177 4.63 -8.15 0.76
CA LEU A 177 5.84 -8.72 0.19
C LEU A 177 6.40 -7.76 -0.86
N ASN A 178 7.73 -7.78 -1.05
CA ASN A 178 8.34 -6.93 -2.07
C ASN A 178 9.51 -7.65 -2.74
N TYR A 179 9.62 -7.53 -4.08
CA TYR A 179 10.62 -8.20 -4.90
C TYR A 179 11.16 -7.29 -6.00
N THR A 180 12.42 -7.55 -6.45
CA THR A 180 13.04 -6.85 -7.58
C THR A 180 13.67 -7.81 -8.58
N TYR A 181 13.73 -7.39 -9.86
CA TYR A 181 14.38 -8.14 -10.92
C TYR A 181 15.91 -8.19 -10.77
N GLY A 182 16.51 -7.27 -10.02
CA GLY A 182 17.96 -7.19 -9.89
C GLY A 182 18.43 -5.96 -9.12
N THR A 183 19.74 -5.76 -9.12
CA THR A 183 20.46 -4.71 -8.38
C THR A 183 21.45 -3.95 -9.27
N ASN A 184 21.10 -3.74 -10.54
CA ASN A 184 21.95 -3.07 -11.57
C ASN A 184 23.36 -3.66 -11.66
N GLY A 185 23.49 -4.99 -11.46
CA GLY A 185 24.77 -5.69 -11.50
C GLY A 185 25.65 -5.47 -10.25
N ILE A 186 25.21 -4.72 -9.26
CA ILE A 186 25.90 -4.58 -7.99
C ILE A 186 25.62 -5.86 -7.15
N PRO A 187 26.66 -6.61 -6.75
CA PRO A 187 26.43 -7.78 -5.90
C PRO A 187 25.71 -7.43 -4.59
N VAL A 188 24.79 -8.26 -4.17
CA VAL A 188 24.17 -8.12 -2.84
C VAL A 188 25.27 -8.21 -1.78
N PRO A 189 25.43 -7.21 -0.91
CA PRO A 189 26.51 -7.20 0.06
C PRO A 189 26.40 -8.34 1.07
N ALA A 190 27.55 -8.87 1.52
CA ALA A 190 27.58 -9.90 2.54
C ALA A 190 26.83 -9.51 3.82
N GLY A 191 25.99 -10.40 4.32
CA GLY A 191 25.14 -10.17 5.48
C GLY A 191 23.90 -9.30 5.23
N VAL A 192 23.64 -8.92 3.98
CA VAL A 192 22.39 -8.25 3.54
C VAL A 192 21.56 -9.27 2.76
N GLU A 193 20.25 -9.22 2.89
CA GLU A 193 19.34 -10.01 2.06
C GLU A 193 18.47 -9.08 1.20
N VAL A 194 18.28 -9.47 -0.08
CA VAL A 194 17.40 -8.81 -1.04
C VAL A 194 16.44 -9.85 -1.61
N ASN A 195 15.17 -9.53 -1.64
CA ASN A 195 14.18 -10.36 -2.31
C ASN A 195 14.27 -10.17 -3.83
N LEU A 196 15.06 -11.01 -4.49
CA LEU A 196 15.08 -11.09 -5.94
C LEU A 196 13.86 -11.86 -6.46
N ILE A 197 13.43 -11.55 -7.69
CA ILE A 197 12.39 -12.31 -8.38
C ILE A 197 12.92 -13.72 -8.66
N ASP A 198 12.42 -14.67 -7.87
CA ASP A 198 12.60 -16.11 -7.99
C ASP A 198 11.25 -16.77 -7.70
N THR A 199 10.68 -17.42 -8.69
CA THR A 199 9.31 -17.96 -8.57
C THR A 199 9.17 -19.03 -7.50
N ALA A 200 10.21 -19.83 -7.24
CA ALA A 200 10.18 -20.82 -6.16
C ALA A 200 10.15 -20.15 -4.78
N ARG A 201 11.01 -19.13 -4.59
CA ARG A 201 11.06 -18.35 -3.34
C ARG A 201 9.78 -17.55 -3.14
N MET A 202 9.28 -16.88 -4.20
CA MET A 202 8.02 -16.13 -4.17
C MET A 202 6.84 -17.03 -3.79
N ALA A 203 6.75 -18.25 -4.36
CA ALA A 203 5.70 -19.20 -4.01
C ALA A 203 5.79 -19.63 -2.54
N ALA A 204 7.01 -19.87 -2.02
CA ALA A 204 7.22 -20.23 -0.62
C ALA A 204 6.84 -19.09 0.34
N ASP A 205 7.23 -17.85 0.02
CA ASP A 205 6.92 -16.67 0.81
C ASP A 205 5.40 -16.37 0.81
N LEU A 206 4.73 -16.49 -0.35
CA LEU A 206 3.27 -16.36 -0.47
C LEU A 206 2.53 -17.45 0.34
N ALA A 207 2.99 -18.69 0.25
CA ALA A 207 2.43 -19.77 1.06
C ALA A 207 2.64 -19.53 2.56
N ALA A 208 3.77 -18.95 2.98
CA ALA A 208 4.02 -18.56 4.36
C ALA A 208 3.09 -17.43 4.80
N ALA A 209 2.90 -16.41 3.95
CA ALA A 209 1.95 -15.32 4.18
C ALA A 209 0.53 -15.87 4.38
N ARG A 210 0.05 -16.73 3.48
CA ARG A 210 -1.31 -17.30 3.57
C ARG A 210 -1.50 -18.21 4.79
N ARG A 211 -0.47 -18.94 5.25
CA ARG A 211 -0.53 -19.69 6.52
C ARG A 211 -0.74 -18.78 7.73
N GLY A 212 -0.28 -17.55 7.68
CA GLY A 212 -0.55 -16.53 8.71
C GLY A 212 -1.98 -15.98 8.73
N ALA A 213 -2.86 -16.49 7.84
CA ALA A 213 -4.26 -16.08 7.72
C ALA A 213 -4.46 -14.55 7.60
N PRO A 214 -3.83 -13.89 6.62
CA PRO A 214 -4.13 -12.48 6.32
C PRO A 214 -5.51 -12.36 5.67
N ASP A 215 -6.14 -11.21 5.84
CA ASP A 215 -7.30 -10.82 5.04
C ASP A 215 -6.85 -10.47 3.61
N CYS A 216 -5.69 -9.81 3.46
CA CYS A 216 -5.16 -9.38 2.16
C CYS A 216 -3.64 -9.63 2.07
N VAL A 217 -3.18 -10.14 0.92
CA VAL A 217 -1.77 -10.23 0.55
C VAL A 217 -1.48 -9.24 -0.56
N ALA A 218 -0.61 -8.25 -0.28
CA ALA A 218 -0.12 -7.28 -1.25
C ALA A 218 1.33 -7.58 -1.64
N VAL A 219 1.62 -7.64 -2.93
CA VAL A 219 2.96 -7.83 -3.46
C VAL A 219 3.37 -6.58 -4.22
N CYS A 220 4.36 -5.84 -3.70
CA CYS A 220 5.04 -4.80 -4.44
C CYS A 220 6.17 -5.43 -5.27
N ILE A 221 6.27 -5.10 -6.55
CA ILE A 221 7.23 -5.76 -7.44
C ILE A 221 7.89 -4.76 -8.40
N HIS A 222 9.22 -4.75 -8.39
CA HIS A 222 10.05 -3.89 -9.23
C HIS A 222 10.52 -4.69 -10.45
N TRP A 223 9.91 -4.43 -11.62
CA TRP A 223 9.98 -5.31 -12.80
C TRP A 223 9.80 -4.55 -14.12
N GLY A 224 9.80 -5.27 -15.24
CA GLY A 224 9.51 -4.73 -16.57
C GLY A 224 10.73 -4.08 -17.23
N ASN A 225 10.49 -3.29 -18.26
CA ASN A 225 11.52 -2.59 -19.02
C ASN A 225 11.32 -1.08 -18.88
N GLU A 226 12.43 -0.34 -18.73
CA GLU A 226 12.38 1.11 -18.71
C GLU A 226 11.75 1.69 -19.98
N TYR A 227 10.95 2.75 -19.81
CA TYR A 227 10.34 3.55 -20.88
C TYR A 227 9.24 2.84 -21.70
N GLU A 228 8.92 1.58 -21.43
CA GLU A 228 7.79 0.90 -22.06
C GLU A 228 6.47 1.32 -21.39
N ARG A 229 5.57 1.94 -22.15
CA ARG A 229 4.25 2.40 -21.64
C ARG A 229 3.21 1.28 -21.51
N ARG A 230 3.55 0.05 -21.93
CA ARG A 230 2.70 -1.13 -21.79
C ARG A 230 3.50 -2.24 -21.12
N GLU A 231 2.81 -2.99 -20.31
CA GLU A 231 3.39 -4.17 -19.66
C GLU A 231 3.83 -5.21 -20.71
N ASN A 232 4.94 -5.85 -20.45
CA ASN A 232 5.47 -6.90 -21.31
C ASN A 232 4.93 -8.31 -20.90
N ALA A 233 5.29 -9.34 -21.70
CA ALA A 233 4.82 -10.71 -21.45
C ALA A 233 5.33 -11.28 -20.12
N VAL A 234 6.52 -10.87 -19.67
CA VAL A 234 7.09 -11.33 -18.39
C VAL A 234 6.30 -10.76 -17.22
N GLN A 235 5.95 -9.48 -17.27
CA GLN A 235 5.12 -8.83 -16.24
C GLN A 235 3.74 -9.51 -16.16
N ARG A 236 3.07 -9.76 -17.29
CA ARG A 236 1.78 -10.48 -17.32
C ARG A 236 1.89 -11.89 -16.74
N HIS A 237 2.94 -12.63 -17.09
CA HIS A 237 3.16 -13.97 -16.58
C HIS A 237 3.39 -13.97 -15.05
N LEU A 238 4.23 -13.06 -14.54
CA LEU A 238 4.50 -12.91 -13.12
C LEU A 238 3.24 -12.45 -12.34
N ALA A 239 2.46 -11.51 -12.88
CA ALA A 239 1.19 -11.09 -12.27
C ALA A 239 0.24 -12.27 -12.11
N GLN A 240 0.05 -13.08 -13.16
CA GLN A 240 -0.77 -14.29 -13.10
C GLN A 240 -0.22 -15.33 -12.13
N PHE A 241 1.13 -15.47 -12.07
CA PHE A 241 1.80 -16.36 -11.12
C PHE A 241 1.49 -15.92 -9.68
N LEU A 242 1.70 -14.65 -9.35
CA LEU A 242 1.45 -14.08 -8.01
C LEU A 242 -0.01 -14.28 -7.57
N ARG A 243 -0.96 -13.96 -8.46
CA ARG A 243 -2.39 -14.17 -8.19
C ARG A 243 -2.72 -15.63 -7.91
N ARG A 244 -2.23 -16.58 -8.73
CA ARG A 244 -2.44 -18.03 -8.52
C ARG A 244 -1.87 -18.53 -7.21
N HIS A 245 -0.82 -17.88 -6.67
CA HIS A 245 -0.22 -18.21 -5.37
C HIS A 245 -0.79 -17.39 -4.21
N GLY A 246 -1.85 -16.61 -4.47
CA GLY A 246 -2.62 -15.96 -3.42
C GLY A 246 -2.28 -14.49 -3.18
N ALA A 247 -1.68 -13.77 -4.12
CA ALA A 247 -1.66 -12.31 -4.05
C ALA A 247 -3.02 -11.73 -4.44
N ASP A 248 -3.55 -10.84 -3.62
CA ASP A 248 -4.78 -10.09 -3.88
C ASP A 248 -4.45 -8.77 -4.62
N LEU A 249 -3.39 -8.10 -4.19
CA LEU A 249 -2.89 -6.87 -4.78
C LEU A 249 -1.48 -7.10 -5.32
N VAL A 250 -1.24 -6.66 -6.56
CA VAL A 250 0.09 -6.62 -7.20
C VAL A 250 0.37 -5.20 -7.62
N VAL A 251 1.41 -4.58 -7.06
CA VAL A 251 1.76 -3.18 -7.29
C VAL A 251 3.15 -3.10 -7.92
N GLY A 252 3.17 -2.79 -9.21
CA GLY A 252 4.39 -2.72 -10.02
C GLY A 252 5.06 -1.35 -9.98
N SER A 253 6.40 -1.38 -10.11
CA SER A 253 7.31 -0.25 -10.20
C SER A 253 8.48 -0.58 -11.14
N HIS A 254 9.42 0.32 -11.34
CA HIS A 254 10.59 0.29 -12.22
C HIS A 254 10.41 0.98 -13.56
N PRO A 255 9.45 0.66 -14.46
CA PRO A 255 9.29 1.54 -15.62
C PRO A 255 9.02 2.97 -15.10
N PRO A 256 9.84 3.97 -15.49
CA PRO A 256 9.69 5.34 -14.99
C PRO A 256 8.43 6.02 -15.56
N VAL A 257 7.56 5.25 -16.17
CA VAL A 257 6.34 5.65 -16.87
C VAL A 257 5.15 4.87 -16.33
N VAL A 258 3.99 5.49 -16.33
CA VAL A 258 2.73 4.81 -16.00
C VAL A 258 2.45 3.72 -17.03
N GLN A 259 2.11 2.53 -16.54
CA GLN A 259 1.59 1.42 -17.35
C GLN A 259 0.13 1.13 -16.98
N PRO A 260 -0.62 0.39 -17.82
CA PRO A 260 -2.00 0.01 -17.54
C PRO A 260 -2.16 -0.75 -16.21
N PHE A 261 -3.38 -0.93 -15.80
CA PHE A 261 -3.75 -1.80 -14.68
C PHE A 261 -4.87 -2.77 -15.09
N ASP A 262 -4.99 -3.85 -14.32
CA ASP A 262 -6.08 -4.82 -14.37
C ASP A 262 -6.70 -4.91 -12.96
N ALA A 263 -7.95 -4.53 -12.82
CA ALA A 263 -8.62 -4.47 -11.53
C ALA A 263 -10.08 -4.86 -11.63
N ASP A 264 -10.50 -5.69 -10.68
CA ASP A 264 -11.90 -5.97 -10.40
C ASP A 264 -12.16 -5.98 -8.89
N SER A 265 -13.36 -6.34 -8.47
CA SER A 265 -13.70 -6.37 -7.05
C SER A 265 -12.94 -7.44 -6.23
N SER A 266 -12.22 -8.36 -6.87
CA SER A 266 -11.51 -9.46 -6.20
C SER A 266 -9.99 -9.29 -6.19
N HIS A 267 -9.44 -8.44 -7.07
CA HIS A 267 -8.00 -8.22 -7.19
C HIS A 267 -7.65 -6.89 -7.87
N VAL A 268 -6.41 -6.44 -7.66
CA VAL A 268 -5.81 -5.29 -8.36
C VAL A 268 -4.41 -5.64 -8.81
N VAL A 269 -4.10 -5.40 -10.08
CA VAL A 269 -2.75 -5.49 -10.67
C VAL A 269 -2.41 -4.15 -11.31
N LEU A 270 -1.45 -3.44 -10.76
CA LEU A 270 -0.89 -2.22 -11.30
C LEU A 270 0.47 -2.58 -11.91
N TYR A 271 0.64 -2.43 -13.24
CA TYR A 271 1.90 -2.86 -13.88
C TYR A 271 3.06 -1.89 -13.64
N SER A 272 2.80 -0.58 -13.63
CA SER A 272 3.74 0.42 -13.13
C SER A 272 3.03 1.69 -12.70
N LEU A 273 3.38 2.19 -11.51
CA LEU A 273 2.95 3.50 -11.02
C LEU A 273 3.79 4.65 -11.59
N GLY A 274 4.91 4.36 -12.26
CA GLY A 274 5.85 5.38 -12.75
C GLY A 274 6.61 6.11 -11.63
N ASN A 275 7.26 7.20 -11.99
CA ASN A 275 8.02 8.03 -11.06
C ASN A 275 7.08 8.82 -10.12
N PHE A 276 7.13 8.55 -8.82
CA PHE A 276 6.45 9.40 -7.84
C PHE A 276 7.21 10.72 -7.68
N VAL A 277 8.54 10.67 -7.53
CA VAL A 277 9.41 11.83 -7.58
C VAL A 277 10.78 11.49 -8.13
N SER A 278 11.19 12.19 -9.19
CA SER A 278 12.51 12.03 -9.82
C SER A 278 12.93 13.31 -10.54
N ASN A 279 14.17 13.33 -11.06
CA ASN A 279 14.63 14.37 -11.99
C ASN A 279 14.59 13.92 -13.46
N GLN A 280 13.95 12.81 -13.78
CA GLN A 280 13.76 12.42 -15.16
C GLN A 280 12.76 13.36 -15.84
N ARG A 281 13.18 14.00 -16.97
CA ARG A 281 12.39 15.00 -17.72
C ARG A 281 12.08 14.54 -19.15
N ARG A 282 12.45 13.29 -19.47
CA ARG A 282 12.00 12.67 -20.71
C ARG A 282 10.48 12.53 -20.67
N ARG A 283 9.81 12.71 -21.83
CA ARG A 283 8.36 12.49 -21.95
C ARG A 283 7.96 11.15 -21.32
N TYR A 284 6.87 11.16 -20.59
CA TYR A 284 6.25 10.10 -19.78
C TYR A 284 6.94 9.83 -18.42
N CYS A 285 8.14 10.41 -18.14
CA CYS A 285 8.89 10.08 -16.92
C CYS A 285 8.81 11.17 -15.83
N ASP A 286 8.12 12.28 -16.07
CA ASP A 286 8.06 13.47 -15.20
C ASP A 286 6.91 13.43 -14.20
N GLY A 287 6.31 12.26 -14.01
CA GLY A 287 5.26 11.99 -13.07
C GLY A 287 4.88 10.52 -13.02
N GLY A 288 3.87 10.20 -12.23
CA GLY A 288 3.39 8.84 -12.01
C GLY A 288 1.97 8.82 -11.47
N LEU A 289 1.67 7.82 -10.67
CA LEU A 289 0.37 7.63 -10.01
C LEU A 289 0.52 7.50 -8.49
N VAL A 290 -0.50 7.97 -7.78
CA VAL A 290 -0.90 7.42 -6.49
C VAL A 290 -2.11 6.53 -6.74
N ALA A 291 -1.99 5.25 -6.40
CA ALA A 291 -3.09 4.30 -6.46
C ALA A 291 -3.79 4.27 -5.10
N GLU A 292 -5.07 4.65 -5.06
CA GLU A 292 -5.91 4.58 -3.88
C GLU A 292 -6.79 3.34 -3.96
N ILE A 293 -6.61 2.41 -3.04
CA ILE A 293 -7.35 1.16 -3.00
C ILE A 293 -8.19 1.13 -1.72
N GLU A 294 -9.51 1.15 -1.88
CA GLU A 294 -10.39 0.83 -0.76
C GLU A 294 -10.49 -0.71 -0.66
N ALA A 295 -9.98 -1.26 0.43
CA ALA A 295 -10.11 -2.66 0.79
C ALA A 295 -11.27 -2.84 1.78
N VAL A 296 -12.26 -3.64 1.43
CA VAL A 296 -13.47 -3.86 2.23
C VAL A 296 -13.53 -5.30 2.68
N ARG A 297 -13.48 -5.53 4.00
CA ARG A 297 -13.78 -6.84 4.59
C ARG A 297 -15.26 -6.93 4.90
N HIS A 298 -15.96 -7.83 4.22
CA HIS A 298 -17.38 -8.10 4.42
C HIS A 298 -17.63 -8.95 5.67
N PRO A 299 -18.87 -8.98 6.20
CA PRO A 299 -19.22 -9.78 7.37
C PRO A 299 -18.95 -11.28 7.22
N ASP A 300 -18.99 -11.79 6.00
CA ASP A 300 -18.68 -13.19 5.66
C ASP A 300 -17.17 -13.48 5.54
N GLY A 301 -16.32 -12.49 5.80
CA GLY A 301 -14.86 -12.58 5.72
C GLY A 301 -14.28 -12.38 4.32
N ARG A 302 -15.10 -12.22 3.28
CA ARG A 302 -14.60 -11.92 1.92
C ARG A 302 -14.02 -10.50 1.88
N MET A 303 -12.94 -10.36 1.10
CA MET A 303 -12.40 -9.04 0.75
C MET A 303 -12.93 -8.59 -0.61
N SER A 304 -13.16 -7.29 -0.75
CA SER A 304 -13.37 -6.66 -2.05
C SER A 304 -12.55 -5.38 -2.16
N TYR A 305 -12.21 -5.01 -3.38
CA TYR A 305 -11.31 -3.90 -3.67
C TYR A 305 -11.94 -2.96 -4.70
N SER A 306 -11.69 -1.67 -4.55
CA SER A 306 -11.91 -0.68 -5.59
C SER A 306 -10.66 0.18 -5.72
N LEU A 307 -10.38 0.64 -6.94
CA LEU A 307 -9.18 1.40 -7.29
C LEU A 307 -9.57 2.77 -7.82
N GLU A 308 -8.94 3.81 -7.29
CA GLU A 308 -8.85 5.13 -7.89
C GLU A 308 -7.38 5.43 -8.20
N ALA A 309 -7.06 5.79 -9.44
CA ALA A 309 -5.72 6.16 -9.88
C ALA A 309 -5.60 7.68 -9.98
N VAL A 310 -4.76 8.30 -9.15
CA VAL A 310 -4.56 9.74 -9.11
C VAL A 310 -3.23 10.10 -9.78
N PRO A 311 -3.24 10.73 -10.96
CA PRO A 311 -2.02 11.21 -11.59
C PRO A 311 -1.30 12.25 -10.72
N VAL A 312 0.01 12.11 -10.61
CA VAL A 312 0.89 13.04 -9.91
C VAL A 312 2.02 13.49 -10.81
N TRP A 313 2.29 14.79 -10.86
CA TRP A 313 3.31 15.39 -11.69
C TRP A 313 4.39 16.07 -10.84
N VAL A 314 5.64 15.97 -11.27
CA VAL A 314 6.78 16.57 -10.54
C VAL A 314 7.04 17.98 -11.04
N ALA A 315 6.55 18.97 -10.32
CA ALA A 315 6.66 20.39 -10.66
C ALA A 315 8.04 20.97 -10.32
N MET A 316 8.57 21.75 -11.25
CA MET A 316 9.82 22.52 -11.11
C MET A 316 9.55 24.00 -10.79
N PRO A 317 10.46 24.71 -10.14
CA PRO A 317 11.61 24.21 -9.39
C PRO A 317 11.18 23.60 -8.06
N GLY A 318 12.04 22.80 -7.44
CA GLY A 318 11.80 22.22 -6.10
C GLY A 318 11.19 20.84 -6.07
N TYR A 319 10.93 20.23 -7.23
CA TYR A 319 10.49 18.83 -7.37
C TYR A 319 9.22 18.51 -6.57
N ARG A 320 8.27 19.44 -6.52
CA ARG A 320 7.01 19.24 -5.80
C ARG A 320 6.15 18.24 -6.52
N VAL A 321 5.69 17.22 -5.81
CA VAL A 321 4.72 16.26 -6.32
C VAL A 321 3.33 16.87 -6.24
N VAL A 322 2.73 17.13 -7.40
CA VAL A 322 1.45 17.81 -7.55
C VAL A 322 0.41 16.82 -8.04
N PRO A 323 -0.58 16.43 -7.22
CA PRO A 323 -1.67 15.57 -7.67
C PRO A 323 -2.60 16.34 -8.62
N SER A 324 -3.26 15.60 -9.51
CA SER A 324 -4.03 16.16 -10.60
C SER A 324 -5.11 17.15 -10.16
N GLU A 325 -5.83 16.87 -9.09
CA GLU A 325 -6.90 17.76 -8.58
C GLU A 325 -6.36 19.12 -8.09
N VAL A 326 -5.08 19.17 -7.70
CA VAL A 326 -4.41 20.43 -7.35
C VAL A 326 -3.82 21.07 -8.61
N GLY A 327 -3.15 20.28 -9.46
CA GLY A 327 -2.51 20.74 -10.69
C GLY A 327 -3.47 21.40 -11.66
N ASP A 328 -4.68 20.85 -11.77
CA ASP A 328 -5.73 21.41 -12.65
C ASP A 328 -6.23 22.81 -12.21
N THR A 329 -5.93 23.21 -10.98
CA THR A 329 -6.25 24.55 -10.44
C THR A 329 -5.06 25.51 -10.48
N MET A 330 -3.89 25.06 -10.93
CA MET A 330 -2.64 25.84 -10.93
C MET A 330 -2.27 26.28 -12.35
N ALA A 331 -1.57 27.40 -12.47
CA ALA A 331 -0.92 27.80 -13.72
C ALA A 331 0.38 26.98 -13.90
N LEU A 332 0.27 25.74 -14.37
CA LEU A 332 1.37 24.85 -14.64
C LEU A 332 1.81 24.93 -16.11
N PRO A 333 3.08 24.57 -16.44
CA PRO A 333 3.58 24.53 -17.82
C PRO A 333 2.75 23.56 -18.69
N GLU A 334 2.81 23.76 -20.01
CA GLU A 334 2.18 22.89 -21.03
C GLU A 334 2.57 21.40 -20.85
N ALA A 335 3.79 21.14 -20.39
CA ALA A 335 4.25 19.78 -20.07
C ALA A 335 3.35 19.04 -19.08
N TYR A 336 2.68 19.74 -18.14
CA TYR A 336 1.69 19.15 -17.26
C TYR A 336 0.44 18.67 -18.01
N ALA A 337 -0.09 19.50 -18.91
CA ALA A 337 -1.25 19.10 -19.71
C ALA A 337 -0.93 17.88 -20.58
N LEU A 338 0.25 17.89 -21.20
CA LEU A 338 0.74 16.75 -21.99
C LEU A 338 0.88 15.48 -21.14
N PHE A 339 1.44 15.59 -19.92
CA PHE A 339 1.52 14.46 -18.98
C PHE A 339 0.12 13.92 -18.65
N ARG A 340 -0.87 14.79 -18.40
CA ARG A 340 -2.25 14.38 -18.12
C ARG A 340 -2.89 13.62 -19.29
N GLU A 341 -2.69 14.11 -20.52
CA GLU A 341 -3.15 13.44 -21.74
C GLU A 341 -2.50 12.08 -21.92
N ASP A 342 -1.18 12.00 -21.72
CA ASP A 342 -0.41 10.75 -21.82
C ASP A 342 -0.87 9.69 -20.82
N VAL A 343 -1.17 10.09 -19.58
CA VAL A 343 -1.72 9.18 -18.57
C VAL A 343 -3.14 8.75 -18.93
N ALA A 344 -3.97 9.68 -19.41
CA ALA A 344 -5.34 9.40 -19.88
C ALA A 344 -5.37 8.33 -20.98
N GLU A 345 -4.45 8.45 -21.95
CA GLU A 345 -4.31 7.48 -23.04
C GLU A 345 -3.97 6.08 -22.54
N VAL A 346 -3.03 5.96 -21.57
CA VAL A 346 -2.60 4.67 -21.03
C VAL A 346 -3.72 4.01 -20.22
N LEU A 347 -4.44 4.79 -19.42
CA LEU A 347 -5.47 4.27 -18.51
C LEU A 347 -6.86 4.15 -19.17
N GLY A 348 -7.00 4.55 -20.45
CA GLY A 348 -8.27 4.44 -21.18
C GLY A 348 -9.42 5.23 -20.57
N GLY A 349 -9.11 6.33 -19.84
CA GLY A 349 -10.08 7.13 -19.11
C GLY A 349 -10.60 6.52 -17.80
N ALA A 350 -10.03 5.41 -17.35
CA ALA A 350 -10.40 4.72 -16.11
C ALA A 350 -9.79 5.37 -14.84
N TYR A 351 -9.71 6.71 -14.81
CA TYR A 351 -9.20 7.46 -13.66
C TYR A 351 -10.01 8.74 -13.46
N LYS A 352 -10.00 9.30 -12.26
CA LYS A 352 -10.63 10.61 -11.95
C LYS A 352 -9.63 11.75 -11.99
#